data_e53b72712a786ec915abca4acec4574b
#
_entry.id   e53b72712a786ec915abca4acec4574b
#
_cell.length_a   1.000
_cell.length_b   1.000
_cell.length_c   1.000
_cell.angle_alpha   90.00
_cell.angle_beta   90.00
_cell.angle_gamma   90.00
#
_symmetry.space_group_name_H-M   'P 1'
#
loop_
_entity.id
_entity.type
_entity.pdbx_description
1 polymer ?
#
loop_
_entity_poly.entity_id
_entity_poly.type
_entity_poly.pdbx_seq_one_letter_code
_entity_poly.pdbx_strand_id
1 'polypeptide(L)'
;KALAEQTGLSIGYISQIERNLTDPSLSTLRKISAALDVPTYLFMGEAEADNTLTTRKNQVITLSQPHSNIRYHLLTPMPSAEFVPQSLIIGFELEAHAKDGERPVIHPSEEIIMVQSGELDVIIGTERIHLMEGDSTLIRSNLPHIVENTTDKQVTGISVFTPAIWFPSIRRAEQNG
;
A
#
# COMPACT_ATOMS: atom_id res chain seq x y z
N LYS A 1 19.82 17.08 -10.17
CA LYS A 1 19.31 18.37 -9.65
C LYS A 1 17.79 18.43 -9.77
N ALA A 2 17.19 18.23 -10.96
CA ALA A 2 15.75 18.27 -11.16
C ALA A 2 14.99 17.32 -10.20
N LEU A 3 15.46 16.09 -10.02
CA LEU A 3 14.85 15.13 -9.09
C LEU A 3 14.86 15.63 -7.63
N ALA A 4 15.92 16.31 -7.20
CA ALA A 4 16.00 16.90 -5.87
C ALA A 4 14.93 18.00 -5.67
N GLU A 5 14.73 18.84 -6.69
CA GLU A 5 13.73 19.91 -6.68
C GLU A 5 12.30 19.35 -6.64
N GLN A 6 12.02 18.28 -7.40
CA GLN A 6 10.70 17.64 -7.44
C GLN A 6 10.36 16.84 -6.17
N THR A 7 11.36 16.22 -5.55
CA THR A 7 11.13 15.35 -4.38
C THR A 7 11.26 16.09 -3.04
N GLY A 8 11.87 17.29 -3.03
CA GLY A 8 12.26 18.01 -1.83
C GLY A 8 13.40 17.34 -1.05
N LEU A 9 14.14 16.42 -1.68
CA LEU A 9 15.32 15.77 -1.12
C LEU A 9 16.58 16.55 -1.44
N SER A 10 17.62 16.44 -0.58
CA SER A 10 18.91 17.07 -0.89
C SER A 10 19.63 16.34 -2.04
N ILE A 11 20.37 17.08 -2.86
CA ILE A 11 21.19 16.50 -3.94
C ILE A 11 22.19 15.49 -3.38
N GLY A 12 22.78 15.77 -2.21
CA GLY A 12 23.72 14.89 -1.55
C GLY A 12 23.09 13.55 -1.15
N TYR A 13 21.84 13.58 -0.63
CA TYR A 13 21.12 12.36 -0.26
C TYR A 13 20.75 11.51 -1.48
N ILE A 14 20.26 12.13 -2.56
CA ILE A 14 20.01 11.42 -3.82
C ILE A 14 21.29 10.76 -4.34
N SER A 15 22.42 11.50 -4.32
CA SER A 15 23.72 10.97 -4.75
C SER A 15 24.21 9.80 -3.87
N GLN A 16 23.88 9.80 -2.57
CA GLN A 16 24.19 8.65 -1.69
C GLN A 16 23.35 7.42 -2.07
N ILE A 17 22.07 7.61 -2.38
CA ILE A 17 21.19 6.53 -2.84
C ILE A 17 21.71 5.95 -4.17
N GLU A 18 21.97 6.80 -5.17
CA GLU A 18 22.48 6.38 -6.48
C GLU A 18 23.80 5.60 -6.41
N ARG A 19 24.62 5.89 -5.40
CA ARG A 19 25.90 5.18 -5.16
C ARG A 19 25.77 4.01 -4.20
N ASN A 20 24.53 3.64 -3.80
CA ASN A 20 24.26 2.57 -2.85
C ASN A 20 25.00 2.74 -1.50
N LEU A 21 25.16 3.99 -1.04
CA LEU A 21 25.79 4.35 0.22
C LEU A 21 24.77 4.51 1.37
N THR A 22 23.49 4.50 1.06
CA THR A 22 22.40 4.58 2.03
C THR A 22 21.15 3.93 1.46
N ASP A 23 20.41 3.25 2.31
CA ASP A 23 19.10 2.68 1.97
C ASP A 23 18.02 3.73 2.17
N PRO A 24 17.27 4.09 1.12
CA PRO A 24 16.17 5.02 1.25
C PRO A 24 14.98 4.37 1.97
N SER A 25 14.27 5.15 2.78
CA SER A 25 13.01 4.71 3.35
C SER A 25 11.95 4.49 2.24
N LEU A 26 10.93 3.67 2.53
CA LEU A 26 9.82 3.47 1.60
C LEU A 26 9.14 4.79 1.21
N SER A 27 9.01 5.72 2.15
CA SER A 27 8.48 7.06 1.88
C SER A 27 9.38 7.87 0.93
N THR A 28 10.69 7.70 1.01
CA THR A 28 11.66 8.30 0.08
C THR A 28 11.55 7.67 -1.30
N LEU A 29 11.45 6.33 -1.39
CA LEU A 29 11.25 5.63 -2.65
C LEU A 29 9.96 6.06 -3.35
N ARG A 30 8.86 6.25 -2.61
CA ARG A 30 7.60 6.78 -3.15
C ARG A 30 7.73 8.19 -3.72
N LYS A 31 8.47 9.09 -3.07
CA LYS A 31 8.72 10.44 -3.59
C LYS A 31 9.53 10.38 -4.88
N ILE A 32 10.56 9.55 -4.92
CA ILE A 32 11.41 9.37 -6.10
C ILE A 32 10.60 8.77 -7.25
N SER A 33 9.83 7.71 -7.00
CA SER A 33 9.02 7.06 -8.02
C SER A 33 7.94 7.99 -8.59
N ALA A 34 7.28 8.78 -7.74
CA ALA A 34 6.31 9.77 -8.18
C ALA A 34 6.94 10.86 -9.05
N ALA A 35 8.15 11.33 -8.69
CA ALA A 35 8.87 12.33 -9.47
C ALA A 35 9.39 11.82 -10.82
N LEU A 36 9.66 10.51 -10.91
CA LEU A 36 10.12 9.85 -12.13
C LEU A 36 8.97 9.25 -12.95
N ASP A 37 7.74 9.33 -12.44
CA ASP A 37 6.54 8.71 -13.04
C ASP A 37 6.73 7.19 -13.30
N VAL A 38 7.33 6.50 -12.32
CA VAL A 38 7.57 5.06 -12.39
C VAL A 38 7.04 4.36 -11.12
N PRO A 39 6.62 3.10 -11.22
CA PRO A 39 6.18 2.33 -10.06
C PRO A 39 7.28 2.17 -9.01
N THR A 40 6.93 2.29 -7.72
CA THR A 40 7.89 2.23 -6.60
C THR A 40 8.61 0.87 -6.52
N TYR A 41 7.97 -0.21 -6.95
CA TYR A 41 8.56 -1.55 -6.91
C TYR A 41 9.87 -1.66 -7.72
N LEU A 42 10.06 -0.83 -8.75
CA LEU A 42 11.31 -0.81 -9.53
C LEU A 42 12.55 -0.45 -8.70
N PHE A 43 12.34 0.14 -7.54
CA PHE A 43 13.42 0.50 -6.60
C PHE A 43 13.56 -0.48 -5.42
N MET A 44 12.75 -1.52 -5.34
CA MET A 44 12.75 -2.46 -4.21
C MET A 44 13.77 -3.60 -4.36
N GLY A 45 14.65 -3.50 -5.34
CA GLY A 45 15.69 -4.47 -5.64
C GLY A 45 15.21 -5.54 -6.64
N GLU A 46 16.17 -6.16 -7.30
CA GLU A 46 15.94 -7.43 -7.96
C GLU A 46 15.74 -8.47 -6.84
N ALA A 47 14.48 -8.74 -6.48
CA ALA A 47 14.20 -10.09 -6.01
C ALA A 47 14.80 -10.97 -7.10
N GLU A 48 15.76 -11.86 -6.78
CA GLU A 48 16.22 -12.87 -7.72
C GLU A 48 14.95 -13.37 -8.41
N ALA A 49 14.85 -13.07 -9.70
CA ALA A 49 13.65 -13.36 -10.46
C ALA A 49 13.55 -14.88 -10.57
N ASP A 50 13.16 -15.49 -9.46
CA ASP A 50 12.51 -16.76 -9.50
C ASP A 50 11.22 -16.45 -10.25
N ASN A 51 11.19 -16.79 -11.56
CA ASN A 51 10.07 -16.56 -12.48
C ASN A 51 8.80 -17.32 -12.04
N THR A 52 8.63 -17.47 -10.73
CA THR A 52 7.47 -18.14 -10.14
C THR A 52 6.35 -17.13 -9.95
N LEU A 53 5.22 -17.41 -10.58
CA LEU A 53 3.95 -16.72 -10.32
C LEU A 53 3.39 -17.12 -8.94
N THR A 54 4.26 -17.44 -7.98
CA THR A 54 3.90 -17.95 -6.65
C THR A 54 4.62 -17.18 -5.57
N THR A 55 3.89 -16.54 -4.68
CA THR A 55 4.43 -15.98 -3.44
C THR A 55 4.39 -17.03 -2.34
N ARG A 56 5.54 -17.41 -1.81
CA ARG A 56 5.63 -18.36 -0.68
C ARG A 56 5.53 -17.62 0.65
N LYS A 57 4.96 -18.27 1.67
CA LYS A 57 4.78 -17.67 3.01
C LYS A 57 6.06 -17.06 3.59
N ASN A 58 7.20 -17.69 3.37
CA ASN A 58 8.52 -17.22 3.84
C ASN A 58 9.16 -16.16 2.93
N GLN A 59 8.52 -15.77 1.83
CA GLN A 59 8.98 -14.77 0.85
C GLN A 59 8.05 -13.55 0.80
N VAL A 60 7.02 -13.51 1.65
CA VAL A 60 6.08 -12.39 1.71
C VAL A 60 6.80 -11.13 2.16
N ILE A 61 6.71 -10.08 1.35
CA ILE A 61 7.23 -8.76 1.69
C ILE A 61 6.24 -8.09 2.64
N THR A 62 6.73 -7.73 3.84
CA THR A 62 5.93 -7.00 4.82
C THR A 62 6.27 -5.52 4.75
N LEU A 63 5.25 -4.70 4.58
CA LEU A 63 5.35 -3.24 4.56
C LEU A 63 4.77 -2.70 5.86
N SER A 64 5.60 -2.04 6.66
CA SER A 64 5.17 -1.31 7.85
C SER A 64 5.77 0.08 7.82
N GLN A 65 5.09 1.05 8.41
CA GLN A 65 5.64 2.39 8.61
C GLN A 65 5.98 2.55 10.10
N PRO A 66 7.06 3.24 10.46
CA PRO A 66 7.31 3.62 11.84
C PRO A 66 6.07 4.32 12.43
N HIS A 67 5.62 3.90 13.59
CA HIS A 67 4.42 4.42 14.27
C HIS A 67 3.08 4.18 13.55
N SER A 68 3.05 3.28 12.57
CA SER A 68 1.80 2.83 11.94
C SER A 68 1.23 1.63 12.70
N ASN A 69 -0.08 1.68 12.96
CA ASN A 69 -0.82 0.58 13.59
C ASN A 69 -1.33 -0.44 12.56
N ILE A 70 -0.83 -0.37 11.33
CA ILE A 70 -1.16 -1.30 10.25
C ILE A 70 0.11 -1.90 9.64
N ARG A 71 0.07 -3.20 9.36
CA ARG A 71 1.05 -3.94 8.57
C ARG A 71 0.38 -4.48 7.31
N TYR A 72 1.10 -4.37 6.20
CA TYR A 72 0.66 -4.93 4.93
C TYR A 72 1.60 -6.05 4.50
N HIS A 73 1.03 -7.12 3.96
CA HIS A 73 1.72 -8.28 3.44
C HIS A 73 1.45 -8.41 1.94
N LEU A 74 2.46 -8.24 1.12
CA LEU A 74 2.33 -8.31 -0.33
C LEU A 74 2.20 -9.78 -0.75
N LEU A 75 0.99 -10.20 -1.13
CA LEU A 75 0.66 -11.59 -1.49
C LEU A 75 0.75 -11.83 -3.00
N THR A 76 0.67 -10.80 -3.82
CA THR A 76 0.91 -10.89 -5.26
C THR A 76 2.41 -10.94 -5.53
N PRO A 77 2.90 -11.80 -6.42
CA PRO A 77 4.29 -11.77 -6.88
C PRO A 77 4.68 -10.39 -7.39
N MET A 78 5.91 -9.98 -7.13
CA MET A 78 6.41 -8.69 -7.63
C MET A 78 6.40 -8.66 -9.17
N PRO A 79 6.02 -7.52 -9.76
CA PRO A 79 6.15 -7.34 -11.20
C PRO A 79 7.59 -7.56 -11.67
N SER A 80 7.73 -8.13 -12.86
CA SER A 80 9.01 -8.28 -13.56
C SER A 80 8.96 -7.60 -14.92
N ALA A 81 10.08 -7.57 -15.64
CA ALA A 81 10.12 -7.07 -17.01
C ALA A 81 9.23 -7.87 -17.98
N GLU A 82 8.97 -9.14 -17.65
CA GLU A 82 8.19 -10.06 -18.50
C GLU A 82 6.71 -10.12 -18.12
N PHE A 83 6.38 -9.79 -16.86
CA PHE A 83 5.03 -9.95 -16.33
C PHE A 83 4.68 -8.88 -15.28
N VAL A 84 3.56 -8.21 -15.50
CA VAL A 84 2.97 -7.27 -14.54
C VAL A 84 1.59 -7.80 -14.13
N PRO A 85 1.38 -8.17 -12.87
CA PRO A 85 0.07 -8.63 -12.40
C PRO A 85 -1.01 -7.57 -12.61
N GLN A 86 -2.17 -7.99 -13.10
CA GLN A 86 -3.34 -7.11 -13.29
C GLN A 86 -4.08 -6.81 -11.99
N SER A 87 -3.91 -7.66 -10.98
CA SER A 87 -4.50 -7.48 -9.66
C SER A 87 -3.40 -7.49 -8.60
N LEU A 88 -3.57 -6.67 -7.56
CA LEU A 88 -2.72 -6.65 -6.39
C LEU A 88 -3.51 -7.21 -5.21
N ILE A 89 -2.96 -8.23 -4.55
CA ILE A 89 -3.51 -8.81 -3.33
C ILE A 89 -2.59 -8.46 -2.17
N ILE A 90 -3.14 -7.85 -1.15
CA ILE A 90 -2.44 -7.47 0.08
C ILE A 90 -3.16 -8.11 1.26
N GLY A 91 -2.44 -8.85 2.11
CA GLY A 91 -2.88 -9.12 3.47
C GLY A 91 -2.68 -7.88 4.34
N PHE A 92 -3.53 -7.67 5.31
CA PHE A 92 -3.35 -6.61 6.31
C PHE A 92 -3.58 -7.10 7.73
N GLU A 93 -2.89 -6.46 8.65
CA GLU A 93 -3.10 -6.57 10.09
C GLU A 93 -3.27 -5.16 10.63
N LEU A 94 -4.43 -4.87 11.22
CA LEU A 94 -4.75 -3.57 11.81
C LEU A 94 -4.97 -3.74 13.31
N GLU A 95 -4.17 -3.04 14.10
CA GLU A 95 -4.21 -3.13 15.57
C GLU A 95 -5.55 -2.63 16.13
N ALA A 96 -5.82 -2.98 17.39
CA ALA A 96 -6.98 -2.49 18.13
C ALA A 96 -7.04 -0.95 18.12
N HIS A 97 -8.24 -0.38 17.96
CA HIS A 97 -8.50 1.06 17.95
C HIS A 97 -7.67 1.86 16.93
N ALA A 98 -7.35 1.26 15.81
CA ALA A 98 -6.51 1.85 14.78
C ALA A 98 -7.27 2.11 13.46
N LYS A 99 -6.67 2.98 12.64
CA LYS A 99 -7.10 3.29 11.27
C LYS A 99 -5.95 3.04 10.31
N ASP A 100 -6.28 2.78 9.06
CA ASP A 100 -5.28 2.65 7.97
C ASP A 100 -4.63 3.99 7.60
N GLY A 101 -5.14 5.10 8.10
CA GLY A 101 -4.59 6.43 7.94
C GLY A 101 -5.40 7.52 8.62
N GLU A 102 -4.80 8.71 8.73
CA GLU A 102 -5.43 9.90 9.31
C GLU A 102 -6.50 10.52 8.40
N ARG A 103 -6.44 10.24 7.10
CA ARG A 103 -7.34 10.79 6.08
C ARG A 103 -7.78 9.70 5.12
N PRO A 104 -9.00 9.82 4.57
CA PRO A 104 -9.47 8.90 3.55
C PRO A 104 -8.49 8.78 2.39
N VAL A 105 -8.27 7.56 1.92
CA VAL A 105 -7.50 7.27 0.72
C VAL A 105 -8.40 7.29 -0.51
N ILE A 106 -7.81 7.60 -1.67
CA ILE A 106 -8.46 7.56 -2.97
C ILE A 106 -7.51 6.88 -3.94
N HIS A 107 -8.01 5.92 -4.68
CA HIS A 107 -7.24 5.25 -5.74
C HIS A 107 -8.12 4.87 -6.94
N PRO A 108 -7.51 4.71 -8.14
CA PRO A 108 -8.25 4.43 -9.38
C PRO A 108 -8.72 2.97 -9.52
N SER A 109 -8.34 2.09 -8.60
CA SER A 109 -8.75 0.69 -8.62
C SER A 109 -10.08 0.48 -7.89
N GLU A 110 -10.80 -0.55 -8.29
CA GLU A 110 -11.75 -1.20 -7.38
C GLU A 110 -10.98 -1.95 -6.31
N GLU A 111 -11.49 -1.96 -5.09
CA GLU A 111 -10.94 -2.70 -3.98
C GLU A 111 -11.98 -3.61 -3.37
N ILE A 112 -11.66 -4.90 -3.21
CA ILE A 112 -12.44 -5.82 -2.40
C ILE A 112 -11.72 -6.01 -1.08
N ILE A 113 -12.38 -5.69 0.03
CA ILE A 113 -11.88 -5.98 1.37
C ILE A 113 -12.62 -7.18 1.91
N MET A 114 -11.89 -8.17 2.45
CA MET A 114 -12.42 -9.33 3.12
C MET A 114 -11.78 -9.48 4.50
N VAL A 115 -12.60 -9.62 5.54
CA VAL A 115 -12.14 -9.87 6.91
C VAL A 115 -11.85 -11.36 7.10
N GLN A 116 -10.63 -11.70 7.49
CA GLN A 116 -10.23 -13.08 7.81
C GLN A 116 -10.39 -13.42 9.28
N SER A 117 -10.20 -12.43 10.16
CA SER A 117 -10.41 -12.58 11.60
C SER A 117 -10.65 -11.22 12.24
N GLY A 118 -11.57 -11.15 13.18
CA GLY A 118 -11.96 -9.92 13.87
C GLY A 118 -13.11 -9.18 13.19
N GLU A 119 -13.18 -7.88 13.42
CA GLU A 119 -14.25 -7.00 12.93
C GLU A 119 -13.63 -5.70 12.40
N LEU A 120 -14.22 -5.16 11.34
CA LEU A 120 -13.67 -4.00 10.61
C LEU A 120 -14.79 -3.07 10.18
N ASP A 121 -14.58 -1.78 10.32
CA ASP A 121 -15.43 -0.75 9.73
C ASP A 121 -14.77 -0.17 8.47
N VAL A 122 -15.53 -0.15 7.38
CA VAL A 122 -15.16 0.55 6.13
C VAL A 122 -16.05 1.78 6.01
N ILE A 123 -15.44 2.96 5.96
CA ILE A 123 -16.14 4.24 5.88
C ILE A 123 -15.95 4.82 4.48
N ILE A 124 -17.06 4.97 3.73
CA ILE A 124 -17.07 5.53 2.38
C ILE A 124 -17.95 6.80 2.40
N GLY A 125 -17.32 7.97 2.33
CA GLY A 125 -18.05 9.22 2.52
C GLY A 125 -18.70 9.30 3.92
N THR A 126 -20.02 9.26 3.98
CA THR A 126 -20.79 9.24 5.24
C THR A 126 -21.31 7.85 5.63
N GLU A 127 -21.15 6.88 4.77
CA GLU A 127 -21.59 5.51 5.00
C GLU A 127 -20.56 4.72 5.78
N ARG A 128 -20.99 4.02 6.84
CA ARG A 128 -20.17 3.08 7.62
C ARG A 128 -20.69 1.67 7.37
N ILE A 129 -19.83 0.82 6.86
CA ILE A 129 -20.07 -0.60 6.59
C ILE A 129 -19.31 -1.40 7.63
N HIS A 130 -20.02 -2.10 8.51
CA HIS A 130 -19.45 -2.99 9.49
C HIS A 130 -19.29 -4.39 8.92
N LEU A 131 -18.09 -4.95 8.99
CA LEU A 131 -17.72 -6.27 8.49
C LEU A 131 -17.26 -7.16 9.64
N MET A 132 -17.79 -8.35 9.71
CA MET A 132 -17.36 -9.42 10.62
C MET A 132 -16.50 -10.45 9.88
N GLU A 133 -15.91 -11.37 10.61
CA GLU A 133 -15.14 -12.48 10.05
C GLU A 133 -15.90 -13.22 8.95
N GLY A 134 -15.28 -13.33 7.76
CA GLY A 134 -15.87 -13.91 6.57
C GLY A 134 -16.62 -12.93 5.67
N ASP A 135 -16.95 -11.73 6.15
CA ASP A 135 -17.63 -10.71 5.35
C ASP A 135 -16.64 -10.03 4.37
N SER A 136 -17.21 -9.52 3.28
CA SER A 136 -16.47 -8.72 2.30
C SER A 136 -17.31 -7.57 1.75
N THR A 137 -16.64 -6.51 1.32
CA THR A 137 -17.24 -5.38 0.62
C THR A 137 -16.43 -4.97 -0.58
N LEU A 138 -17.09 -4.36 -1.58
CA LEU A 138 -16.44 -3.77 -2.75
C LEU A 138 -16.49 -2.25 -2.63
N ILE A 139 -15.33 -1.63 -2.72
CA ILE A 139 -15.15 -0.19 -2.84
C ILE A 139 -14.88 0.13 -4.31
N ARG A 140 -15.77 0.93 -4.92
CA ARG A 140 -15.59 1.35 -6.31
C ARG A 140 -14.43 2.33 -6.44
N SER A 141 -13.80 2.33 -7.63
CA SER A 141 -12.70 3.23 -7.96
C SER A 141 -13.02 4.71 -7.67
N ASN A 142 -12.01 5.45 -7.24
CA ASN A 142 -12.06 6.88 -6.96
C ASN A 142 -13.05 7.31 -5.86
N LEU A 143 -13.50 6.40 -5.00
CA LEU A 143 -14.27 6.75 -3.81
C LEU A 143 -13.35 6.98 -2.62
N PRO A 144 -13.43 8.14 -1.94
CA PRO A 144 -12.72 8.38 -0.69
C PRO A 144 -13.20 7.40 0.39
N HIS A 145 -12.27 6.68 1.00
CA HIS A 145 -12.60 5.71 2.05
C HIS A 145 -11.49 5.63 3.10
N ILE A 146 -11.84 5.12 4.26
CA ILE A 146 -10.92 4.83 5.37
C ILE A 146 -11.36 3.54 6.05
N VAL A 147 -10.40 2.77 6.50
CA VAL A 147 -10.63 1.50 7.20
C VAL A 147 -10.29 1.68 8.67
N GLU A 148 -11.18 1.26 9.55
CA GLU A 148 -11.08 1.48 11.00
C GLU A 148 -11.36 0.19 11.77
N ASN A 149 -10.51 -0.13 12.71
CA ASN A 149 -10.76 -1.14 13.73
C ASN A 149 -11.15 -0.45 15.03
N THR A 150 -12.41 -0.54 15.42
CA THR A 150 -12.93 0.06 16.65
C THR A 150 -12.98 -0.91 17.82
N THR A 151 -12.49 -2.14 17.66
CA THR A 151 -12.53 -3.20 18.65
C THR A 151 -11.24 -3.27 19.48
N ASP A 152 -11.28 -4.02 20.58
CA ASP A 152 -10.13 -4.27 21.48
C ASP A 152 -9.17 -5.35 20.96
N LYS A 153 -9.40 -5.90 19.76
CA LYS A 153 -8.58 -6.96 19.17
C LYS A 153 -8.03 -6.54 17.82
N GLN A 154 -6.88 -7.08 17.46
CA GLN A 154 -6.35 -6.95 16.10
C GLN A 154 -7.32 -7.59 15.09
N VAL A 155 -7.49 -6.95 13.96
CA VAL A 155 -8.20 -7.50 12.80
C VAL A 155 -7.20 -7.86 11.70
N THR A 156 -7.46 -8.96 11.01
CA THR A 156 -6.70 -9.37 9.83
C THR A 156 -7.63 -9.55 8.64
N GLY A 157 -7.12 -9.27 7.47
CA GLY A 157 -7.93 -9.40 6.26
C GLY A 157 -7.08 -9.36 4.99
N ILE A 158 -7.79 -9.33 3.87
CA ILE A 158 -7.21 -9.26 2.53
C ILE A 158 -7.88 -8.12 1.78
N SER A 159 -7.07 -7.29 1.11
CA SER A 159 -7.52 -6.33 0.10
C SER A 159 -7.06 -6.77 -1.28
N VAL A 160 -7.97 -6.74 -2.26
CA VAL A 160 -7.70 -7.03 -3.66
C VAL A 160 -7.98 -5.78 -4.49
N PHE A 161 -6.97 -5.28 -5.18
CA PHE A 161 -7.06 -4.10 -6.04
C PHE A 161 -7.04 -4.49 -7.51
N THR A 162 -7.99 -3.98 -8.29
CA THR A 162 -8.05 -4.20 -9.75
C THR A 162 -8.45 -2.90 -10.47
N PRO A 163 -7.63 -2.39 -11.42
CA PRO A 163 -6.28 -2.82 -11.74
C PRO A 163 -5.32 -2.66 -10.55
N ALA A 164 -4.20 -3.39 -10.59
CA ALA A 164 -3.18 -3.34 -9.56
C ALA A 164 -2.62 -1.93 -9.38
N ILE A 165 -2.59 -1.44 -8.14
CA ILE A 165 -1.94 -0.17 -7.78
C ILE A 165 -0.55 -0.46 -7.20
N TRP A 166 0.45 -0.38 -8.07
CA TRP A 166 1.85 -0.51 -7.66
C TRP A 166 2.37 0.87 -7.24
N PHE A 167 1.90 1.39 -6.07
CA PHE A 167 2.27 2.72 -5.55
C PHE A 167 3.16 3.61 -6.49
N PRO A 168 2.73 4.77 -6.94
CA PRO A 168 2.31 5.93 -6.12
C PRO A 168 0.86 6.39 -6.31
N SER A 169 0.00 5.59 -6.88
CA SER A 169 -1.35 6.00 -7.31
C SER A 169 -2.36 6.24 -6.17
N ILE A 170 -1.99 5.98 -4.92
CA ILE A 170 -2.85 6.26 -3.78
C ILE A 170 -2.72 7.73 -3.39
N ARG A 171 -3.81 8.49 -3.52
CA ARG A 171 -3.91 9.86 -3.05
C ARG A 171 -4.67 9.90 -1.73
N ARG A 172 -4.29 10.82 -0.86
CA ARG A 172 -5.12 11.16 0.30
C ARG A 172 -6.00 12.35 -0.06
N ALA A 173 -7.28 12.29 0.35
CA ALA A 173 -8.22 13.37 0.08
C ALA A 173 -7.72 14.67 0.72
N GLU A 174 -7.61 15.74 -0.07
CA GLU A 174 -7.38 17.09 0.45
C GLU A 174 -8.68 17.58 1.12
N GLN A 175 -8.56 18.22 2.27
CA GLN A 175 -9.67 18.95 2.85
C GLN A 175 -9.89 20.19 1.96
N ASN A 176 -10.96 20.17 1.17
CA ASN A 176 -11.52 21.43 0.69
C ASN A 176 -12.09 22.14 1.92
N GLY A 177 -11.31 23.17 2.37
CA GLY A 177 -11.73 24.12 3.39
C GLY A 177 -12.84 25.04 2.90
#